data_abf604aa00317b24132bdf263b66b0be
#
_entry.id   abf604aa00317b24132bdf263b66b0be
#
_cell.length_a   1.000
_cell.length_b   1.000
_cell.length_c   1.000
_cell.angle_alpha   90.00
_cell.angle_beta   90.00
_cell.angle_gamma   90.00
#
_symmetry.space_group_name_H-M   'P 1'
#
loop_
_entity.id
_entity.type
_entity.pdbx_description
1 polymer ?
#
loop_
_entity_poly.entity_id
_entity_poly.type
_entity_poly.pdbx_seq_one_letter_code
_entity_poly.pdbx_strand_id
1 'polypeptide(L)'
;MGFFSKIKQLWSDKSKTNQTPETRGQQPEQAQALQEPMQKPEPARGRAQEQQPWQERLCLDLQQAEPRLSVWLDHILERVEHADQSLWQRLEFLFAQLEVPPQEAQDFLSRFQGWLQDMEYEHVSEFRSELQYRLALALDLEDEEDEQSRLFIKLSQGLNKTKAQLSQKIDQLLSSSSEFDAGFWEELEEILIMADVGYQTSTRLVEKLQKKVREEKIQDQDKFKELFQRELAGMFKAQPKRIKPLPPEVLLMVGVNGVGKTTTIAKLAHRAQMQGRKTLLAAGDTFRAAAIEQLQIWAQRVGAGFYAKKSGSDPAAVAYEALQQAKDEAYDLLIVDTAGRLHTKADLMDELKKIKRVLAKHHPGAPHSVMLILDATTGQNAISQCQLFHQGVGVDEVILTKLDGTAKGGVILGIATEISLPITFVGLGEKMEDLRPFKGEDFARALLQ
;
A
#
# COMPACT_ATOMS: atom_id res chain seq x y z
N MET A 1 8.91 21.64 13.36
CA MET A 1 9.75 20.44 13.09
C MET A 1 9.54 19.53 14.27
N GLY A 2 8.94 18.36 14.05
CA GLY A 2 8.64 17.42 15.11
C GLY A 2 9.92 16.79 15.68
N PHE A 3 9.84 16.28 16.89
CA PHE A 3 10.95 15.64 17.62
C PHE A 3 11.59 14.50 16.80
N PHE A 4 10.78 13.74 16.08
CA PHE A 4 11.22 12.62 15.23
C PHE A 4 12.17 13.04 14.09
N SER A 5 12.11 14.28 13.60
CA SER A 5 13.10 14.79 12.63
C SER A 5 14.50 14.99 13.22
N LYS A 6 14.61 15.09 14.58
CA LYS A 6 15.89 15.17 15.28
C LYS A 6 16.57 13.82 15.44
N ILE A 7 15.82 12.73 15.50
CA ILE A 7 16.38 11.36 15.59
C ILE A 7 17.14 11.05 14.30
N LYS A 8 16.62 11.42 13.14
CA LYS A 8 17.29 11.28 11.84
C LYS A 8 18.60 12.06 11.78
N GLN A 9 18.67 13.25 12.39
CA GLN A 9 19.89 14.03 12.51
C GLN A 9 20.94 13.37 13.42
N LEU A 10 20.52 12.82 14.56
CA LEU A 10 21.40 12.12 15.51
C LEU A 10 22.02 10.85 14.90
N TRP A 11 21.29 10.15 14.03
CA TRP A 11 21.83 8.97 13.34
C TRP A 11 22.68 9.32 12.12
N SER A 12 22.33 10.36 11.39
CA SER A 12 23.20 10.86 10.30
C SER A 12 24.56 11.40 10.82
N ASP A 13 24.61 11.92 12.05
CA ASP A 13 25.84 12.35 12.69
C ASP A 13 26.66 11.19 13.27
N LYS A 14 26.01 10.11 13.79
CA LYS A 14 26.69 8.90 14.22
C LYS A 14 27.36 8.14 13.06
N SER A 15 26.78 8.14 11.88
CA SER A 15 27.39 7.51 10.69
C SER A 15 28.65 8.22 10.18
N LYS A 16 28.84 9.51 10.52
CA LYS A 16 30.04 10.29 10.17
C LYS A 16 31.20 10.16 11.17
N THR A 17 30.95 9.62 12.36
CA THR A 17 31.94 9.57 13.45
C THR A 17 32.71 8.24 13.53
N ASN A 18 32.41 7.27 12.68
CA ASN A 18 33.09 5.97 12.63
C ASN A 18 34.21 5.90 11.57
N GLN A 19 34.98 7.00 11.41
CA GLN A 19 36.31 6.93 10.76
C GLN A 19 37.36 7.02 11.83
N THR A 20 38.07 5.93 12.00
CA THR A 20 39.20 5.69 12.91
C THR A 20 40.28 6.78 12.83
N PRO A 21 40.83 7.24 13.93
CA PRO A 21 42.16 7.80 13.97
C PRO A 21 43.17 6.79 14.57
N GLU A 22 44.22 6.64 13.78
CA GLU A 22 45.41 5.86 14.15
C GLU A 22 46.12 6.37 15.42
N THR A 23 46.65 5.41 16.10
CA THR A 23 47.63 5.37 17.20
C THR A 23 48.71 6.45 17.16
N ARG A 24 48.92 7.12 18.28
CA ARG A 24 50.27 7.48 18.78
C ARG A 24 50.29 7.46 20.32
N GLY A 25 51.17 6.62 20.87
CA GLY A 25 51.39 6.42 22.28
C GLY A 25 52.16 7.54 22.96
N GLN A 26 52.02 7.55 24.25
CA GLN A 26 53.11 7.73 25.23
C GLN A 26 52.53 7.54 26.64
N GLN A 27 53.15 6.63 27.38
CA GLN A 27 53.12 6.49 28.84
C GLN A 27 54.24 7.35 29.47
N PRO A 28 54.48 7.32 30.81
CA PRO A 28 53.61 7.52 31.98
C PRO A 28 54.24 8.54 32.98
N GLU A 29 53.56 8.88 34.10
CA GLU A 29 54.25 9.11 35.42
C GLU A 29 53.23 9.31 36.59
N GLN A 30 53.28 8.41 37.53
CA GLN A 30 53.50 8.44 39.01
C GLN A 30 52.73 9.51 39.82
N ALA A 31 51.85 9.11 40.67
CA ALA A 31 51.93 8.65 42.07
C ALA A 31 51.74 9.76 43.14
N GLN A 32 50.84 9.50 44.05
CA GLN A 32 50.84 9.63 45.52
C GLN A 32 49.43 9.94 46.01
N ALA A 33 48.78 9.08 46.68
CA ALA A 33 48.77 8.60 48.06
C ALA A 33 48.05 9.55 49.08
N LEU A 34 47.10 8.89 49.79
CA LEU A 34 46.62 9.14 51.18
C LEU A 34 45.41 10.12 51.35
N GLN A 35 44.24 9.56 51.66
CA GLN A 35 43.59 9.56 52.98
C GLN A 35 42.12 9.09 52.89
N GLU A 36 41.81 7.98 53.52
CA GLU A 36 40.47 7.68 54.11
C GLU A 36 40.35 8.42 55.45
N PRO A 37 39.16 8.56 56.09
CA PRO A 37 37.84 7.97 55.85
C PRO A 37 36.67 8.93 56.09
N MET A 38 35.49 8.63 55.59
CA MET A 38 34.26 8.77 56.39
C MET A 38 33.07 8.08 55.70
N GLN A 39 32.54 7.08 56.36
CA GLN A 39 31.30 6.40 56.04
C GLN A 39 30.14 7.37 55.95
N LYS A 40 29.47 7.39 54.81
CA LYS A 40 28.08 7.88 54.66
C LYS A 40 27.18 6.71 54.26
N PRO A 41 25.91 6.70 54.68
CA PRO A 41 25.04 5.53 54.58
C PRO A 41 24.73 5.20 53.11
N GLU A 42 24.76 3.90 52.79
CA GLU A 42 24.32 3.34 51.51
C GLU A 42 22.91 3.80 51.18
N PRO A 43 22.66 4.38 49.97
CA PRO A 43 21.32 4.43 49.42
C PRO A 43 20.91 3.00 49.06
N ALA A 44 19.70 2.63 49.45
CA ALA A 44 19.06 1.36 49.19
C ALA A 44 19.31 0.92 47.72
N ARG A 45 19.93 -0.24 47.55
CA ARG A 45 20.04 -0.93 46.27
C ARG A 45 18.63 -1.15 45.74
N GLY A 46 18.20 -0.29 44.82
CA GLY A 46 17.07 -0.59 43.94
C GLY A 46 17.40 -1.92 43.26
N ARG A 47 16.49 -2.88 43.37
CA ARG A 47 16.53 -4.14 42.65
C ARG A 47 16.81 -3.82 41.18
N ALA A 48 17.99 -4.18 40.69
CA ALA A 48 18.24 -4.24 39.25
C ALA A 48 17.15 -5.18 38.69
N GLN A 49 16.23 -4.64 37.93
CA GLN A 49 15.30 -5.45 37.14
C GLN A 49 16.18 -6.25 36.18
N GLU A 50 16.20 -7.58 36.33
CA GLU A 50 16.83 -8.47 35.36
C GLU A 50 16.21 -8.13 34.00
N GLN A 51 17.00 -7.57 33.07
CA GLN A 51 16.57 -7.27 31.75
C GLN A 51 16.15 -8.56 31.05
N GLN A 52 14.97 -8.60 30.48
CA GLN A 52 14.51 -9.77 29.75
C GLN A 52 15.32 -9.95 28.46
N PRO A 53 15.56 -11.18 27.98
CA PRO A 53 16.43 -11.44 26.82
C PRO A 53 16.10 -10.66 25.55
N TRP A 54 14.83 -10.28 25.36
CA TRP A 54 14.40 -9.46 24.22
C TRP A 54 14.83 -8.00 24.36
N GLN A 55 14.91 -7.45 25.58
CA GLN A 55 15.36 -6.08 25.86
C GLN A 55 16.84 -5.89 25.53
N GLU A 56 17.67 -6.87 25.90
CA GLU A 56 19.10 -6.82 25.58
C GLU A 56 19.34 -6.87 24.07
N ARG A 57 18.60 -7.74 23.36
CA ARG A 57 18.68 -7.83 21.89
C ARG A 57 18.21 -6.54 21.20
N LEU A 58 17.09 -5.99 21.64
CA LEU A 58 16.60 -4.72 21.12
C LEU A 58 17.59 -3.57 21.34
N CYS A 59 18.18 -3.47 22.54
CA CYS A 59 19.18 -2.43 22.83
C CYS A 59 20.45 -2.58 21.97
N LEU A 60 20.88 -3.81 21.65
CA LEU A 60 22.00 -4.05 20.75
C LEU A 60 21.68 -3.62 19.31
N ASP A 61 20.49 -3.92 18.83
CA ASP A 61 20.08 -3.55 17.46
C ASP A 61 19.81 -2.05 17.31
N LEU A 62 19.33 -1.37 18.37
CA LEU A 62 19.21 0.08 18.40
C LEU A 62 20.56 0.83 18.32
N GLN A 63 21.66 0.16 18.66
CA GLN A 63 23.01 0.73 18.57
C GLN A 63 23.64 0.57 17.18
N GLN A 64 23.04 -0.20 16.28
CA GLN A 64 23.52 -0.37 14.92
C GLN A 64 23.37 0.91 14.09
N ALA A 65 24.24 1.12 13.12
CA ALA A 65 24.26 2.32 12.30
C ALA A 65 23.05 2.45 11.34
N GLU A 66 22.39 1.34 11.02
CA GLU A 66 21.19 1.30 10.18
C GLU A 66 19.98 0.83 10.98
N PRO A 67 18.99 1.69 11.21
CA PRO A 67 17.78 1.34 11.94
C PRO A 67 16.89 0.39 11.11
N ARG A 68 16.69 -0.82 11.61
CA ARG A 68 15.78 -1.81 11.01
C ARG A 68 14.55 -2.01 11.89
N LEU A 69 13.52 -1.23 11.63
CA LEU A 69 12.27 -1.29 12.41
C LEU A 69 11.64 -2.71 12.42
N SER A 70 11.79 -3.47 11.33
CA SER A 70 11.31 -4.86 11.27
C SER A 70 11.97 -5.74 12.31
N VAL A 71 13.29 -5.62 12.50
CA VAL A 71 14.06 -6.37 13.49
C VAL A 71 13.68 -5.97 14.92
N TRP A 72 13.50 -4.65 15.16
CA TRP A 72 13.04 -4.17 16.48
C TRP A 72 11.66 -4.70 16.82
N LEU A 73 10.75 -4.73 15.86
CA LEU A 73 9.41 -5.28 16.04
C LEU A 73 9.42 -6.79 16.27
N ASP A 74 10.33 -7.54 15.64
CA ASP A 74 10.47 -8.96 15.88
C ASP A 74 10.84 -9.24 17.36
N HIS A 75 11.72 -8.43 17.96
CA HIS A 75 12.05 -8.54 19.37
C HIS A 75 10.89 -8.10 20.29
N ILE A 76 10.20 -7.03 19.92
CA ILE A 76 9.05 -6.51 20.70
C ILE A 76 7.88 -7.49 20.67
N LEU A 77 7.62 -8.10 19.51
CA LEU A 77 6.48 -9.00 19.31
C LEU A 77 6.82 -10.47 19.62
N GLU A 78 8.05 -10.79 20.03
CA GLU A 78 8.44 -12.17 20.39
C GLU A 78 7.54 -12.70 21.52
N ARG A 79 6.79 -13.78 21.24
CA ARG A 79 5.80 -14.41 22.14
C ARG A 79 4.64 -13.50 22.59
N VAL A 80 4.35 -12.46 21.83
CA VAL A 80 3.14 -11.63 22.01
C VAL A 80 2.13 -12.04 20.94
N GLU A 81 1.02 -12.59 21.34
CA GLU A 81 -0.03 -13.06 20.41
C GLU A 81 -1.22 -12.09 20.34
N HIS A 82 -1.43 -11.29 21.38
CA HIS A 82 -2.57 -10.39 21.51
C HIS A 82 -2.16 -8.96 21.85
N ALA A 83 -3.09 -8.02 21.61
CA ALA A 83 -2.96 -6.61 22.01
C ALA A 83 -3.20 -6.44 23.52
N ASP A 84 -2.32 -7.01 24.35
CA ASP A 84 -2.42 -7.04 25.80
C ASP A 84 -1.45 -6.04 26.48
N GLN A 85 -1.45 -6.04 27.82
CA GLN A 85 -0.59 -5.14 28.60
C GLN A 85 0.92 -5.37 28.33
N SER A 86 1.30 -6.59 27.94
CA SER A 86 2.69 -6.89 27.57
C SER A 86 3.13 -6.14 26.33
N LEU A 87 2.27 -6.06 25.31
CA LEU A 87 2.55 -5.29 24.09
C LEU A 87 2.79 -3.80 24.42
N TRP A 88 1.90 -3.21 25.23
CA TRP A 88 2.00 -1.77 25.54
C TRP A 88 3.27 -1.45 26.32
N GLN A 89 3.62 -2.25 27.32
CA GLN A 89 4.88 -2.08 28.08
C GLN A 89 6.13 -2.21 27.19
N ARG A 90 6.10 -3.08 26.20
CA ARG A 90 7.22 -3.27 25.28
C ARG A 90 7.35 -2.10 24.28
N LEU A 91 6.24 -1.55 23.82
CA LEU A 91 6.25 -0.34 22.99
C LEU A 91 6.71 0.89 23.80
N GLU A 92 6.27 1.03 25.05
CA GLU A 92 6.76 2.07 25.96
C GLU A 92 8.28 1.95 26.17
N PHE A 93 8.79 0.74 26.33
CA PHE A 93 10.22 0.50 26.44
C PHE A 93 10.96 0.92 25.16
N LEU A 94 10.45 0.59 23.97
CA LEU A 94 11.02 1.05 22.71
C LEU A 94 11.09 2.58 22.65
N PHE A 95 10.00 3.26 22.94
CA PHE A 95 9.95 4.72 22.92
C PHE A 95 10.93 5.34 23.93
N ALA A 96 11.06 4.73 25.11
CA ALA A 96 12.02 5.18 26.10
C ALA A 96 13.48 5.03 25.64
N GLN A 97 13.80 3.92 24.95
CA GLN A 97 15.15 3.70 24.37
C GLN A 97 15.45 4.66 23.20
N LEU A 98 14.42 5.10 22.50
CA LEU A 98 14.53 6.10 21.42
C LEU A 98 14.48 7.54 21.92
N GLU A 99 14.42 7.75 23.24
CA GLU A 99 14.32 9.08 23.89
C GLU A 99 13.11 9.89 23.41
N VAL A 100 12.01 9.20 23.03
CA VAL A 100 10.75 9.85 22.64
C VAL A 100 10.14 10.53 23.88
N PRO A 101 9.66 11.80 23.76
CA PRO A 101 9.01 12.47 24.89
C PRO A 101 7.81 11.67 25.40
N PRO A 102 7.66 11.48 26.71
CA PRO A 102 6.60 10.63 27.28
C PRO A 102 5.20 10.99 26.81
N GLN A 103 4.92 12.27 26.58
CA GLN A 103 3.63 12.75 26.09
C GLN A 103 3.35 12.26 24.65
N GLU A 104 4.35 12.34 23.76
CA GLU A 104 4.22 11.89 22.37
C GLU A 104 4.10 10.36 22.28
N ALA A 105 4.86 9.63 23.10
CA ALA A 105 4.73 8.19 23.22
C ALA A 105 3.32 7.78 23.66
N GLN A 106 2.78 8.45 24.68
CA GLN A 106 1.46 8.16 25.21
C GLN A 106 0.33 8.53 24.23
N ASP A 107 0.49 9.62 23.48
CA ASP A 107 -0.42 10.01 22.41
C ASP A 107 -0.45 8.97 21.28
N PHE A 108 0.72 8.45 20.89
CA PHE A 108 0.80 7.39 19.89
C PHE A 108 0.09 6.11 20.37
N LEU A 109 0.43 5.64 21.58
CA LEU A 109 -0.15 4.42 22.16
C LEU A 109 -1.66 4.51 22.30
N SER A 110 -2.17 5.66 22.81
CA SER A 110 -3.61 5.90 22.97
C SER A 110 -4.36 5.88 21.64
N ARG A 111 -3.81 6.55 20.61
CA ARG A 111 -4.39 6.55 19.26
C ARG A 111 -4.37 5.17 18.62
N PHE A 112 -3.29 4.43 18.81
CA PHE A 112 -3.16 3.09 18.26
C PHE A 112 -4.09 2.10 18.95
N GLN A 113 -4.23 2.20 20.29
CA GLN A 113 -5.16 1.40 21.07
C GLN A 113 -6.62 1.67 20.69
N GLY A 114 -7.02 2.94 20.56
CA GLY A 114 -8.34 3.31 20.09
C GLY A 114 -8.64 2.76 18.70
N TRP A 115 -7.66 2.85 17.79
CA TRP A 115 -7.79 2.29 16.44
C TRP A 115 -7.96 0.75 16.44
N LEU A 116 -7.22 0.00 17.29
CA LEU A 116 -7.41 -1.45 17.41
C LEU A 116 -8.82 -1.81 17.88
N GLN A 117 -9.36 -1.05 18.85
CA GLN A 117 -10.73 -1.22 19.31
C GLN A 117 -11.76 -0.92 18.22
N ASP A 118 -11.58 0.17 17.46
CA ASP A 118 -12.47 0.54 16.35
C ASP A 118 -12.47 -0.50 15.22
N MET A 119 -11.33 -1.16 15.00
CA MET A 119 -11.15 -2.19 13.98
C MET A 119 -11.49 -3.61 14.45
N GLU A 120 -11.77 -3.77 15.75
CA GLU A 120 -12.02 -5.09 16.38
C GLU A 120 -10.84 -6.06 16.19
N TYR A 121 -9.59 -5.55 16.19
CA TYR A 121 -8.39 -6.38 16.09
C TYR A 121 -7.88 -6.77 17.47
N GLU A 122 -7.67 -8.06 17.69
CA GLU A 122 -7.14 -8.60 18.94
C GLU A 122 -5.79 -9.30 18.77
N HIS A 123 -5.59 -9.98 17.63
CA HIS A 123 -4.38 -10.74 17.37
C HIS A 123 -3.28 -9.90 16.69
N VAL A 124 -2.02 -10.08 17.14
CA VAL A 124 -0.85 -9.39 16.55
C VAL A 124 -0.73 -9.61 15.04
N SER A 125 -1.09 -10.80 14.55
CA SER A 125 -1.10 -11.10 13.11
C SER A 125 -2.04 -10.20 12.29
N GLU A 126 -3.04 -9.60 12.93
CA GLU A 126 -4.02 -8.73 12.26
C GLU A 126 -3.50 -7.31 12.09
N PHE A 127 -2.73 -6.79 13.05
CA PHE A 127 -2.32 -5.39 13.08
C PHE A 127 -0.79 -5.16 13.00
N ARG A 128 0.03 -6.21 12.98
CA ARG A 128 1.50 -6.10 12.95
C ARG A 128 2.01 -5.16 11.84
N SER A 129 1.47 -5.30 10.63
CA SER A 129 1.86 -4.48 9.48
C SER A 129 1.50 -3.01 9.68
N GLU A 130 0.32 -2.74 10.27
CA GLU A 130 -0.14 -1.39 10.56
C GLU A 130 0.67 -0.76 11.71
N LEU A 131 0.96 -1.51 12.78
CA LEU A 131 1.83 -1.05 13.86
C LEU A 131 3.19 -0.63 13.32
N GLN A 132 3.79 -1.45 12.46
CA GLN A 132 5.07 -1.18 11.84
C GLN A 132 5.02 0.06 10.94
N TYR A 133 3.95 0.23 10.13
CA TYR A 133 3.75 1.39 9.29
C TYR A 133 3.62 2.68 10.11
N ARG A 134 2.79 2.66 11.17
CA ARG A 134 2.61 3.82 12.05
C ARG A 134 3.88 4.18 12.82
N LEU A 135 4.64 3.19 13.27
CA LEU A 135 5.94 3.41 13.91
C LEU A 135 6.96 3.99 12.92
N ALA A 136 7.01 3.47 11.69
CA ALA A 136 7.88 4.03 10.65
C ALA A 136 7.56 5.50 10.37
N LEU A 137 6.27 5.83 10.22
CA LEU A 137 5.82 7.22 10.07
C LEU A 137 6.16 8.09 11.28
N ALA A 138 5.88 7.61 12.49
CA ALA A 138 6.13 8.36 13.72
C ALA A 138 7.61 8.60 13.95
N LEU A 139 8.45 7.65 13.60
CA LEU A 139 9.91 7.70 13.78
C LEU A 139 10.65 8.30 12.57
N ASP A 140 9.94 8.69 11.51
CA ASP A 140 10.52 9.18 10.22
C ASP A 140 11.57 8.19 9.65
N LEU A 141 11.30 6.89 9.85
CA LEU A 141 12.15 5.76 9.44
C LEU A 141 11.70 5.13 8.12
N GLU A 142 11.08 5.89 7.24
CA GLU A 142 10.72 5.38 5.91
C GLU A 142 11.99 5.17 5.08
N ASP A 143 12.57 3.99 5.20
CA ASP A 143 13.42 3.46 4.14
C ASP A 143 12.52 2.98 3.01
N GLU A 144 12.61 3.66 1.85
CA GLU A 144 11.87 3.29 0.63
C GLU A 144 12.08 1.80 0.27
N GLU A 145 13.21 1.21 0.61
CA GLU A 145 13.53 -0.20 0.37
C GLU A 145 12.72 -1.17 1.24
N ASP A 146 12.50 -0.86 2.51
CA ASP A 146 11.74 -1.74 3.43
C ASP A 146 10.24 -1.72 3.12
N GLU A 147 9.68 -0.58 2.74
CA GLU A 147 8.30 -0.49 2.27
C GLU A 147 8.13 -1.24 0.95
N GLN A 148 9.06 -1.07 0.01
CA GLN A 148 9.04 -1.77 -1.28
C GLN A 148 9.16 -3.29 -1.11
N SER A 149 10.03 -3.78 -0.22
CA SER A 149 10.19 -5.20 0.04
C SER A 149 8.92 -5.84 0.61
N ARG A 150 8.21 -5.17 1.51
CA ARG A 150 6.92 -5.64 2.07
C ARG A 150 5.79 -5.58 1.06
N LEU A 151 5.74 -4.50 0.26
CA LEU A 151 4.79 -4.38 -0.83
C LEU A 151 4.97 -5.53 -1.81
N PHE A 152 6.23 -5.84 -2.13
CA PHE A 152 6.59 -6.95 -3.00
C PHE A 152 6.18 -8.31 -2.43
N ILE A 153 6.47 -8.60 -1.14
CA ILE A 153 6.09 -9.85 -0.49
C ILE A 153 4.57 -10.04 -0.50
N LYS A 154 3.79 -9.04 -0.12
CA LYS A 154 2.32 -9.13 -0.16
C LYS A 154 1.79 -9.28 -1.58
N LEU A 155 2.36 -8.57 -2.54
CA LEU A 155 2.00 -8.71 -3.95
C LEU A 155 2.32 -10.12 -4.47
N SER A 156 3.51 -10.64 -4.16
CA SER A 156 3.91 -12.01 -4.53
C SER A 156 2.99 -13.05 -3.92
N GLN A 157 2.63 -12.91 -2.63
CA GLN A 157 1.65 -13.80 -1.97
C GLN A 157 0.27 -13.70 -2.62
N GLY A 158 -0.20 -12.49 -2.94
CA GLY A 158 -1.47 -12.28 -3.62
C GLY A 158 -1.50 -12.89 -5.03
N LEU A 159 -0.36 -12.90 -5.71
CA LEU A 159 -0.22 -13.45 -7.06
C LEU A 159 0.11 -14.95 -7.10
N ASN A 160 0.25 -15.64 -5.96
CA ASN A 160 0.68 -17.05 -5.93
C ASN A 160 -0.12 -17.97 -6.86
N LYS A 161 -1.44 -17.81 -6.97
CA LYS A 161 -2.27 -18.62 -7.87
C LYS A 161 -1.99 -18.30 -9.35
N THR A 162 -1.85 -17.03 -9.70
CA THR A 162 -1.51 -16.58 -11.06
C THR A 162 -0.09 -17.00 -11.42
N LYS A 163 0.86 -16.83 -10.48
CA LYS A 163 2.24 -17.27 -10.63
C LYS A 163 2.34 -18.77 -10.86
N ALA A 164 1.66 -19.60 -10.06
CA ALA A 164 1.66 -21.04 -10.23
C ALA A 164 1.19 -21.48 -11.63
N GLN A 165 0.21 -20.78 -12.21
CA GLN A 165 -0.27 -21.09 -13.56
C GLN A 165 0.64 -20.58 -14.66
N LEU A 166 1.26 -19.42 -14.52
CA LEU A 166 2.07 -18.80 -15.57
C LEU A 166 3.54 -19.18 -15.45
N SER A 167 4.18 -18.93 -14.31
CA SER A 167 5.61 -19.15 -14.12
C SER A 167 5.98 -20.60 -14.27
N GLN A 168 5.23 -21.54 -13.65
CA GLN A 168 5.54 -22.97 -13.76
C GLN A 168 5.44 -23.48 -15.21
N LYS A 169 4.43 -23.04 -15.96
CA LYS A 169 4.30 -23.42 -17.37
C LYS A 169 5.41 -22.83 -18.24
N ILE A 170 5.80 -21.57 -17.98
CA ILE A 170 6.94 -20.94 -18.68
C ILE A 170 8.24 -21.66 -18.34
N ASP A 171 8.47 -22.03 -17.08
CA ASP A 171 9.66 -22.80 -16.68
C ASP A 171 9.70 -24.17 -17.32
N GLN A 172 8.56 -24.85 -17.44
CA GLN A 172 8.44 -26.12 -18.16
C GLN A 172 8.74 -25.95 -19.65
N LEU A 173 8.14 -24.94 -20.29
CA LEU A 173 8.39 -24.61 -21.69
C LEU A 173 9.87 -24.34 -21.97
N LEU A 174 10.50 -23.51 -21.14
CA LEU A 174 11.93 -23.22 -21.25
C LEU A 174 12.78 -24.47 -21.04
N SER A 175 12.45 -25.33 -20.08
CA SER A 175 13.20 -26.53 -19.78
C SER A 175 13.07 -27.63 -20.90
N SER A 176 11.93 -27.64 -21.58
CA SER A 176 11.67 -28.62 -22.67
C SER A 176 12.20 -28.16 -24.02
N SER A 177 12.45 -26.86 -24.19
CA SER A 177 12.88 -26.31 -25.48
C SER A 177 14.37 -25.98 -25.46
N SER A 178 15.10 -26.50 -26.49
CA SER A 178 16.53 -26.17 -26.69
C SER A 178 16.74 -24.89 -27.50
N GLU A 179 15.75 -24.49 -28.28
CA GLU A 179 15.77 -23.31 -29.15
C GLU A 179 14.43 -22.57 -29.12
N PHE A 180 14.45 -21.30 -29.43
CA PHE A 180 13.23 -20.45 -29.53
C PHE A 180 12.64 -20.58 -30.96
N ASP A 181 12.14 -21.79 -31.29
CA ASP A 181 11.52 -22.09 -32.55
C ASP A 181 10.05 -21.68 -32.66
N ALA A 182 9.37 -22.03 -33.75
CA ALA A 182 7.97 -21.68 -33.93
C ALA A 182 7.06 -22.31 -32.89
N GLY A 183 7.33 -23.57 -32.51
CA GLY A 183 6.54 -24.28 -31.49
C GLY A 183 6.66 -23.67 -30.12
N PHE A 184 7.86 -23.20 -29.73
CA PHE A 184 8.06 -22.44 -28.47
C PHE A 184 7.16 -21.19 -28.39
N TRP A 185 7.09 -20.44 -29.49
CA TRP A 185 6.30 -19.20 -29.50
C TRP A 185 4.79 -19.43 -29.49
N GLU A 186 4.32 -20.48 -30.19
CA GLU A 186 2.91 -20.87 -30.15
C GLU A 186 2.50 -21.33 -28.75
N GLU A 187 3.31 -22.15 -28.09
CA GLU A 187 3.05 -22.62 -26.73
C GLU A 187 3.12 -21.47 -25.70
N LEU A 188 4.05 -20.54 -25.84
CA LEU A 188 4.12 -19.33 -25.00
C LEU A 188 2.85 -18.47 -25.13
N GLU A 189 2.36 -18.28 -26.36
CA GLU A 189 1.12 -17.55 -26.61
C GLU A 189 -0.08 -18.23 -25.95
N GLU A 190 -0.18 -19.56 -26.07
CA GLU A 190 -1.23 -20.34 -25.44
C GLU A 190 -1.19 -20.23 -23.90
N ILE A 191 -0.01 -20.31 -23.29
CA ILE A 191 0.19 -20.13 -21.85
C ILE A 191 -0.33 -18.75 -21.39
N LEU A 192 -0.01 -17.69 -22.14
CA LEU A 192 -0.44 -16.32 -21.83
C LEU A 192 -1.96 -16.18 -21.95
N ILE A 193 -2.58 -16.74 -22.99
CA ILE A 193 -4.03 -16.73 -23.16
C ILE A 193 -4.72 -17.46 -22.02
N MET A 194 -4.22 -18.63 -21.62
CA MET A 194 -4.76 -19.42 -20.52
C MET A 194 -4.62 -18.75 -19.16
N ALA A 195 -3.68 -17.81 -19.03
CA ALA A 195 -3.50 -16.97 -17.84
C ALA A 195 -4.40 -15.70 -17.84
N ASP A 196 -5.40 -15.62 -18.71
CA ASP A 196 -6.31 -14.48 -18.87
C ASP A 196 -5.63 -13.16 -19.31
N VAL A 197 -4.46 -13.22 -19.96
CA VAL A 197 -3.79 -12.04 -20.54
C VAL A 197 -4.61 -11.43 -21.69
N GLY A 198 -5.37 -12.29 -22.39
CA GLY A 198 -6.15 -11.92 -23.55
C GLY A 198 -5.39 -12.10 -24.87
N TYR A 199 -6.12 -12.52 -25.91
CA TYR A 199 -5.53 -12.90 -27.20
C TYR A 199 -4.67 -11.80 -27.81
N GLN A 200 -5.24 -10.59 -27.98
CA GLN A 200 -4.53 -9.47 -28.64
C GLN A 200 -3.26 -9.06 -27.89
N THR A 201 -3.31 -9.07 -26.55
CA THR A 201 -2.17 -8.72 -25.72
C THR A 201 -1.10 -9.79 -25.78
N SER A 202 -1.48 -11.08 -25.74
CA SER A 202 -0.58 -12.22 -25.84
C SER A 202 0.18 -12.22 -27.17
N THR A 203 -0.52 -12.11 -28.29
CA THR A 203 0.08 -12.05 -29.62
C THR A 203 1.09 -10.89 -29.74
N ARG A 204 0.72 -9.67 -29.33
CA ARG A 204 1.62 -8.51 -29.36
C ARG A 204 2.87 -8.70 -28.48
N LEU A 205 2.70 -9.30 -27.31
CA LEU A 205 3.82 -9.58 -26.40
C LEU A 205 4.77 -10.60 -27.01
N VAL A 206 4.24 -11.70 -27.54
CA VAL A 206 5.03 -12.75 -28.22
C VAL A 206 5.78 -12.20 -29.43
N GLU A 207 5.13 -11.45 -30.30
CA GLU A 207 5.79 -10.80 -31.46
C GLU A 207 6.92 -9.87 -31.01
N LYS A 208 6.72 -9.11 -29.93
CA LYS A 208 7.73 -8.21 -29.38
C LYS A 208 8.91 -8.98 -28.80
N LEU A 209 8.66 -10.08 -28.07
CA LEU A 209 9.68 -10.97 -27.54
C LEU A 209 10.48 -11.64 -28.67
N GLN A 210 9.81 -12.17 -29.69
CA GLN A 210 10.47 -12.75 -30.87
C GLN A 210 11.45 -11.77 -31.52
N LYS A 211 10.98 -10.54 -31.73
CA LYS A 211 11.82 -9.48 -32.30
C LYS A 211 13.03 -9.19 -31.43
N LYS A 212 12.84 -9.04 -30.12
CA LYS A 212 13.90 -8.75 -29.16
C LYS A 212 14.92 -9.88 -29.02
N VAL A 213 14.45 -11.13 -28.96
CA VAL A 213 15.32 -12.32 -28.92
C VAL A 213 16.25 -12.35 -30.15
N ARG A 214 15.74 -12.02 -31.36
CA ARG A 214 16.55 -11.94 -32.57
C ARG A 214 17.53 -10.76 -32.54
N GLU A 215 17.08 -9.57 -32.11
CA GLU A 215 17.91 -8.37 -32.05
C GLU A 215 19.04 -8.51 -31.03
N GLU A 216 18.74 -9.02 -29.84
CA GLU A 216 19.70 -9.19 -28.74
C GLU A 216 20.46 -10.53 -28.80
N LYS A 217 20.14 -11.38 -29.80
CA LYS A 217 20.74 -12.72 -30.01
C LYS A 217 20.70 -13.60 -28.74
N ILE A 218 19.55 -13.60 -28.08
CA ILE A 218 19.34 -14.36 -26.85
C ILE A 218 19.21 -15.86 -27.21
N GLN A 219 20.03 -16.70 -26.59
CA GLN A 219 20.00 -18.17 -26.71
C GLN A 219 19.87 -18.82 -25.33
N ASP A 220 20.07 -18.04 -24.27
CA ASP A 220 20.08 -18.49 -22.89
C ASP A 220 18.71 -18.27 -22.24
N GLN A 221 18.25 -19.25 -21.45
CA GLN A 221 16.95 -19.25 -20.81
C GLN A 221 16.82 -18.16 -19.73
N ASP A 222 17.88 -17.93 -18.97
CA ASP A 222 17.85 -16.91 -17.90
C ASP A 222 17.78 -15.51 -18.51
N LYS A 223 18.52 -15.26 -19.60
CA LYS A 223 18.42 -14.02 -20.37
C LYS A 223 17.04 -13.82 -20.99
N PHE A 224 16.39 -14.91 -21.41
CA PHE A 224 15.02 -14.84 -21.90
C PHE A 224 14.05 -14.43 -20.78
N LYS A 225 14.19 -14.99 -19.56
CA LYS A 225 13.37 -14.61 -18.41
C LYS A 225 13.57 -13.13 -18.05
N GLU A 226 14.80 -12.63 -18.04
CA GLU A 226 15.10 -11.22 -17.83
C GLU A 226 14.46 -10.32 -18.89
N LEU A 227 14.58 -10.70 -20.18
CA LEU A 227 13.90 -9.99 -21.26
C LEU A 227 12.38 -9.99 -21.05
N PHE A 228 11.80 -11.14 -20.76
CA PHE A 228 10.38 -11.29 -20.56
C PHE A 228 9.87 -10.43 -19.40
N GLN A 229 10.56 -10.46 -18.26
CA GLN A 229 10.26 -9.60 -17.12
C GLN A 229 10.32 -8.11 -17.49
N ARG A 230 11.35 -7.69 -18.21
CA ARG A 230 11.53 -6.30 -18.67
C ARG A 230 10.40 -5.87 -19.62
N GLU A 231 10.00 -6.74 -20.55
CA GLU A 231 8.93 -6.44 -21.49
C GLU A 231 7.55 -6.40 -20.80
N LEU A 232 7.29 -7.30 -19.84
CA LEU A 232 6.09 -7.23 -18.98
C LEU A 232 6.02 -5.92 -18.19
N ALA A 233 7.10 -5.56 -17.50
CA ALA A 233 7.17 -4.28 -16.77
C ALA A 233 6.94 -3.07 -17.69
N GLY A 234 7.51 -3.14 -18.90
CA GLY A 234 7.36 -2.12 -19.93
C GLY A 234 5.94 -1.95 -20.50
N MET A 235 5.00 -2.86 -20.20
CA MET A 235 3.58 -2.72 -20.58
C MET A 235 2.83 -1.70 -19.71
N PHE A 236 3.31 -1.41 -18.51
CA PHE A 236 2.71 -0.49 -17.55
C PHE A 236 3.25 0.94 -17.67
N LYS A 237 3.22 1.52 -18.87
CA LYS A 237 3.80 2.85 -19.14
C LYS A 237 2.92 4.02 -18.73
N ALA A 238 1.62 3.81 -18.66
CA ALA A 238 0.69 4.87 -18.31
C ALA A 238 0.84 5.23 -16.83
N GLN A 239 1.21 6.48 -16.57
CA GLN A 239 1.23 7.01 -15.21
C GLN A 239 0.09 7.99 -15.00
N PRO A 240 -0.51 8.03 -13.80
CA PRO A 240 -1.54 9.01 -13.50
C PRO A 240 -0.99 10.43 -13.64
N LYS A 241 -1.79 11.32 -14.21
CA LYS A 241 -1.43 12.74 -14.29
C LYS A 241 -1.43 13.33 -12.89
N ARG A 242 -0.27 13.53 -12.29
CA ARG A 242 -0.12 14.19 -10.99
C ARG A 242 -0.21 15.71 -11.18
N ILE A 243 -1.41 16.23 -11.23
CA ILE A 243 -1.67 17.65 -11.04
C ILE A 243 -1.99 17.81 -9.56
N LYS A 244 -1.33 18.73 -8.84
CA LYS A 244 -1.78 19.10 -7.48
C LYS A 244 -3.07 19.92 -7.63
N PRO A 245 -4.24 19.35 -7.35
CA PRO A 245 -5.48 20.10 -7.44
C PRO A 245 -5.57 21.12 -6.29
N LEU A 246 -6.39 22.14 -6.50
CA LEU A 246 -6.83 22.99 -5.39
C LEU A 246 -7.69 22.15 -4.43
N PRO A 247 -7.52 22.25 -3.11
CA PRO A 247 -8.38 21.55 -2.15
C PRO A 247 -9.85 21.98 -2.24
N PRO A 248 -10.79 21.04 -2.05
CA PRO A 248 -10.57 19.61 -1.90
C PRO A 248 -10.23 18.92 -3.22
N GLU A 249 -9.25 17.97 -3.22
CA GLU A 249 -9.15 17.00 -4.30
C GLU A 249 -10.42 16.16 -4.35
N VAL A 250 -10.98 15.93 -5.55
CA VAL A 250 -12.24 15.20 -5.70
C VAL A 250 -12.00 13.94 -6.49
N LEU A 251 -12.25 12.78 -5.87
CA LEU A 251 -12.21 11.45 -6.49
C LEU A 251 -13.64 10.95 -6.73
N LEU A 252 -13.96 10.55 -7.95
CA LEU A 252 -15.22 9.93 -8.29
C LEU A 252 -15.00 8.42 -8.45
N MET A 253 -15.58 7.63 -7.54
CA MET A 253 -15.41 6.17 -7.53
C MET A 253 -16.50 5.50 -8.34
N VAL A 254 -16.12 4.77 -9.38
CA VAL A 254 -17.08 4.10 -10.29
C VAL A 254 -16.76 2.61 -10.39
N GLY A 255 -17.74 1.81 -10.83
CA GLY A 255 -17.60 0.35 -10.99
C GLY A 255 -18.90 -0.39 -10.71
N VAL A 256 -18.99 -1.65 -11.09
CA VAL A 256 -20.20 -2.46 -10.89
C VAL A 256 -20.40 -2.85 -9.41
N ASN A 257 -21.58 -3.37 -9.07
CA ASN A 257 -21.84 -3.87 -7.72
C ASN A 257 -21.01 -5.12 -7.42
N GLY A 258 -20.53 -5.24 -6.17
CA GLY A 258 -19.78 -6.42 -5.70
C GLY A 258 -18.28 -6.39 -5.99
N VAL A 259 -17.76 -5.39 -6.72
CA VAL A 259 -16.31 -5.26 -6.98
C VAL A 259 -15.51 -4.71 -5.79
N GLY A 260 -16.16 -4.37 -4.68
CA GLY A 260 -15.48 -3.83 -3.50
C GLY A 260 -15.35 -2.31 -3.46
N LYS A 261 -16.26 -1.54 -4.12
CA LYS A 261 -16.21 -0.05 -4.12
C LYS A 261 -16.16 0.53 -2.72
N THR A 262 -17.17 0.25 -1.90
CA THR A 262 -17.29 0.81 -0.54
C THR A 262 -16.08 0.47 0.34
N THR A 263 -15.60 -0.78 0.27
CA THR A 263 -14.39 -1.22 0.99
C THR A 263 -13.13 -0.49 0.47
N THR A 264 -13.00 -0.33 -0.84
CA THR A 264 -11.85 0.38 -1.44
C THR A 264 -11.86 1.86 -1.06
N ILE A 265 -13.04 2.51 -1.02
CA ILE A 265 -13.22 3.88 -0.57
C ILE A 265 -12.73 4.03 0.87
N ALA A 266 -13.12 3.12 1.76
CA ALA A 266 -12.67 3.10 3.16
C ALA A 266 -11.14 2.99 3.27
N LYS A 267 -10.53 2.07 2.50
CA LYS A 267 -9.07 1.88 2.47
C LYS A 267 -8.33 3.11 1.92
N LEU A 268 -8.86 3.76 0.89
CA LEU A 268 -8.29 5.02 0.37
C LEU A 268 -8.41 6.16 1.38
N ALA A 269 -9.56 6.27 2.05
CA ALA A 269 -9.77 7.27 3.10
C ALA A 269 -8.83 7.05 4.29
N HIS A 270 -8.68 5.79 4.73
CA HIS A 270 -7.73 5.42 5.77
C HIS A 270 -6.30 5.84 5.39
N ARG A 271 -5.86 5.50 4.17
CA ARG A 271 -4.54 5.88 3.66
C ARG A 271 -4.35 7.41 3.62
N ALA A 272 -5.37 8.15 3.19
CA ALA A 272 -5.32 9.61 3.16
C ALA A 272 -5.22 10.21 4.57
N GLN A 273 -5.97 9.68 5.53
CA GLN A 273 -5.90 10.07 6.95
C GLN A 273 -4.51 9.82 7.55
N MET A 274 -3.91 8.67 7.22
CA MET A 274 -2.54 8.35 7.65
C MET A 274 -1.50 9.34 7.10
N GLN A 275 -1.78 9.95 5.92
CA GLN A 275 -0.97 11.02 5.33
C GLN A 275 -1.33 12.41 5.89
N GLY A 276 -2.15 12.49 6.95
CA GLY A 276 -2.58 13.75 7.56
C GLY A 276 -3.61 14.54 6.74
N ARG A 277 -4.25 13.91 5.72
CA ARG A 277 -5.24 14.58 4.88
C ARG A 277 -6.64 14.45 5.46
N LYS A 278 -7.29 15.57 5.74
CA LYS A 278 -8.69 15.61 6.18
C LYS A 278 -9.62 15.17 5.04
N THR A 279 -10.28 14.03 5.21
CA THR A 279 -11.05 13.35 4.14
C THR A 279 -12.55 13.37 4.44
N LEU A 280 -13.38 13.66 3.43
CA LEU A 280 -14.84 13.56 3.46
C LEU A 280 -15.30 12.45 2.50
N LEU A 281 -16.20 11.57 2.97
CA LEU A 281 -16.84 10.53 2.17
C LEU A 281 -18.28 10.94 1.85
N ALA A 282 -18.66 10.89 0.56
CA ALA A 282 -20.02 11.21 0.11
C ALA A 282 -20.73 9.96 -0.41
N ALA A 283 -21.90 9.63 0.16
CA ALA A 283 -22.70 8.47 -0.19
C ALA A 283 -23.58 8.76 -1.43
N GLY A 284 -23.01 8.63 -2.64
CA GLY A 284 -23.72 8.83 -3.90
C GLY A 284 -24.49 7.59 -4.40
N ASP A 285 -24.29 6.37 -3.84
CA ASP A 285 -25.18 5.21 -4.06
C ASP A 285 -26.47 5.38 -3.24
N THR A 286 -27.28 6.36 -3.61
CA THR A 286 -28.47 6.77 -2.87
C THR A 286 -29.63 5.75 -2.92
N PHE A 287 -29.57 4.80 -3.85
CA PHE A 287 -30.62 3.79 -4.01
C PHE A 287 -30.49 2.60 -3.04
N ARG A 288 -29.34 2.46 -2.37
CA ARG A 288 -29.05 1.34 -1.45
C ARG A 288 -28.83 1.86 -0.04
N ALA A 289 -29.92 1.82 0.76
CA ALA A 289 -29.84 2.26 2.17
C ALA A 289 -28.70 1.55 2.94
N ALA A 290 -28.56 0.23 2.79
CA ALA A 290 -27.48 -0.53 3.42
C ALA A 290 -26.06 -0.10 2.94
N ALA A 291 -25.90 0.40 1.70
CA ALA A 291 -24.62 0.90 1.25
C ALA A 291 -24.26 2.25 1.90
N ILE A 292 -25.27 3.11 2.12
CA ILE A 292 -25.11 4.37 2.85
C ILE A 292 -24.68 4.09 4.30
N GLU A 293 -25.37 3.17 4.98
CA GLU A 293 -25.06 2.78 6.36
C GLU A 293 -23.66 2.15 6.45
N GLN A 294 -23.31 1.26 5.52
CA GLN A 294 -21.99 0.65 5.46
C GLN A 294 -20.88 1.69 5.28
N LEU A 295 -21.07 2.66 4.36
CA LEU A 295 -20.10 3.72 4.15
C LEU A 295 -19.97 4.64 5.37
N GLN A 296 -21.06 4.89 6.10
CA GLN A 296 -21.06 5.66 7.35
C GLN A 296 -20.23 4.97 8.44
N ILE A 297 -20.44 3.65 8.64
CA ILE A 297 -19.65 2.86 9.58
C ILE A 297 -18.16 2.93 9.23
N TRP A 298 -17.81 2.78 7.96
CA TRP A 298 -16.43 2.90 7.51
C TRP A 298 -15.86 4.30 7.73
N ALA A 299 -16.63 5.36 7.43
CA ALA A 299 -16.19 6.74 7.69
C ALA A 299 -15.83 6.95 9.17
N GLN A 300 -16.68 6.45 10.08
CA GLN A 300 -16.42 6.52 11.52
C GLN A 300 -15.16 5.74 11.92
N ARG A 301 -15.00 4.49 11.43
CA ARG A 301 -13.85 3.63 11.76
C ARG A 301 -12.52 4.25 11.31
N VAL A 302 -12.49 4.89 10.15
CA VAL A 302 -11.25 5.50 9.61
C VAL A 302 -11.06 6.96 10.03
N GLY A 303 -11.99 7.53 10.82
CA GLY A 303 -11.92 8.94 11.25
C GLY A 303 -12.16 9.95 10.13
N ALA A 304 -12.86 9.56 9.05
CA ALA A 304 -13.23 10.45 7.96
C ALA A 304 -14.57 11.15 8.23
N GLY A 305 -14.76 12.34 7.65
CA GLY A 305 -16.06 12.99 7.59
C GLY A 305 -17.02 12.20 6.70
N PHE A 306 -18.32 12.36 6.93
CA PHE A 306 -19.34 11.64 6.18
C PHE A 306 -20.46 12.58 5.75
N TYR A 307 -20.90 12.47 4.49
CA TYR A 307 -22.04 13.18 3.95
C TYR A 307 -23.00 12.23 3.23
N ALA A 308 -24.28 12.29 3.59
CA ALA A 308 -25.34 11.54 2.93
C ALA A 308 -26.65 12.30 2.95
N LYS A 309 -27.53 11.98 2.01
CA LYS A 309 -28.94 12.40 2.00
C LYS A 309 -29.86 11.21 2.20
N LYS A 310 -31.16 11.47 2.28
CA LYS A 310 -32.18 10.41 2.36
C LYS A 310 -32.05 9.48 1.15
N SER A 311 -32.31 8.19 1.38
CA SER A 311 -32.37 7.21 0.31
C SER A 311 -33.30 7.68 -0.82
N GLY A 312 -32.87 7.49 -2.10
CA GLY A 312 -33.59 7.95 -3.29
C GLY A 312 -33.34 9.42 -3.67
N SER A 313 -32.46 10.14 -2.95
CA SER A 313 -32.06 11.50 -3.38
C SER A 313 -31.26 11.45 -4.69
N ASP A 314 -31.23 12.55 -5.44
CA ASP A 314 -30.42 12.69 -6.65
C ASP A 314 -28.91 12.60 -6.32
N PRO A 315 -28.17 11.60 -6.86
CA PRO A 315 -26.74 11.46 -6.58
C PRO A 315 -25.90 12.70 -6.94
N ALA A 316 -26.28 13.43 -7.98
CA ALA A 316 -25.59 14.67 -8.36
C ALA A 316 -25.80 15.80 -7.32
N ALA A 317 -26.97 15.83 -6.67
CA ALA A 317 -27.22 16.78 -5.57
C ALA A 317 -26.40 16.38 -4.31
N VAL A 318 -26.26 15.07 -4.02
CA VAL A 318 -25.38 14.58 -2.94
C VAL A 318 -23.92 15.02 -3.18
N ALA A 319 -23.40 14.77 -4.38
CA ALA A 319 -22.03 15.13 -4.76
C ALA A 319 -21.80 16.66 -4.68
N TYR A 320 -22.76 17.46 -5.09
CA TYR A 320 -22.68 18.91 -5.02
C TYR A 320 -22.63 19.43 -3.57
N GLU A 321 -23.55 18.96 -2.72
CA GLU A 321 -23.62 19.44 -1.33
C GLU A 321 -22.44 18.94 -0.52
N ALA A 322 -21.98 17.70 -0.76
CA ALA A 322 -20.74 17.18 -0.17
C ALA A 322 -19.52 18.04 -0.58
N LEU A 323 -19.46 18.48 -1.83
CA LEU A 323 -18.40 19.38 -2.29
C LEU A 323 -18.47 20.75 -1.61
N GLN A 324 -19.67 21.31 -1.35
CA GLN A 324 -19.80 22.54 -0.59
C GLN A 324 -19.32 22.34 0.86
N GLN A 325 -19.79 21.30 1.54
CA GLN A 325 -19.30 20.97 2.88
C GLN A 325 -17.79 20.78 2.92
N ALA A 326 -17.22 20.08 1.93
CA ALA A 326 -15.77 19.85 1.86
C ALA A 326 -14.98 21.17 1.76
N LYS A 327 -15.51 22.17 1.06
CA LYS A 327 -14.92 23.51 0.96
C LYS A 327 -15.08 24.31 2.24
N ASP A 328 -16.32 24.35 2.79
CA ASP A 328 -16.66 25.16 3.96
C ASP A 328 -15.90 24.69 5.22
N GLU A 329 -15.69 23.38 5.34
CA GLU A 329 -15.00 22.76 6.47
C GLU A 329 -13.50 22.48 6.19
N ALA A 330 -12.97 22.96 5.06
CA ALA A 330 -11.57 22.82 4.65
C ALA A 330 -11.07 21.36 4.66
N TYR A 331 -11.77 20.47 3.97
CA TYR A 331 -11.29 19.11 3.69
C TYR A 331 -10.25 19.14 2.56
N ASP A 332 -9.24 18.26 2.67
CA ASP A 332 -8.21 18.10 1.64
C ASP A 332 -8.64 17.16 0.52
N LEU A 333 -9.53 16.22 0.85
CA LEU A 333 -9.98 15.15 -0.06
C LEU A 333 -11.48 14.91 0.09
N LEU A 334 -12.18 14.84 -1.05
CA LEU A 334 -13.56 14.38 -1.16
C LEU A 334 -13.59 13.11 -2.00
N ILE A 335 -14.08 12.00 -1.45
CA ILE A 335 -14.32 10.76 -2.18
C ILE A 335 -15.82 10.55 -2.34
N VAL A 336 -16.29 10.48 -3.59
CA VAL A 336 -17.70 10.29 -3.93
C VAL A 336 -17.92 8.85 -4.33
N ASP A 337 -18.68 8.08 -3.52
CA ASP A 337 -19.17 6.75 -3.88
C ASP A 337 -20.30 6.88 -4.92
N THR A 338 -20.50 5.87 -5.76
CA THR A 338 -21.57 5.88 -6.79
C THR A 338 -22.27 4.53 -6.88
N ALA A 339 -23.46 4.54 -7.45
CA ALA A 339 -24.17 3.31 -7.81
C ALA A 339 -23.37 2.46 -8.80
N GLY A 340 -23.62 1.15 -8.79
CA GLY A 340 -22.93 0.20 -9.70
C GLY A 340 -23.89 -0.75 -10.43
N ARG A 341 -25.11 -0.31 -10.74
CA ARG A 341 -26.16 -1.14 -11.36
C ARG A 341 -25.98 -1.24 -12.87
N LEU A 342 -25.16 -2.19 -13.32
CA LEU A 342 -24.82 -2.32 -14.74
C LEU A 342 -25.95 -2.88 -15.60
N HIS A 343 -27.00 -3.49 -15.02
CA HIS A 343 -28.15 -3.99 -15.80
C HIS A 343 -29.00 -2.87 -16.46
N THR A 344 -28.92 -1.64 -15.95
CA THR A 344 -29.44 -0.40 -16.56
C THR A 344 -28.28 0.46 -17.07
N LYS A 345 -27.53 -0.05 -18.06
CA LYS A 345 -26.25 0.56 -18.50
C LYS A 345 -26.39 2.03 -18.89
N ALA A 346 -27.43 2.38 -19.65
CA ALA A 346 -27.64 3.76 -20.13
C ALA A 346 -27.88 4.71 -18.95
N ASP A 347 -28.81 4.35 -18.05
CA ASP A 347 -29.17 5.19 -16.90
C ASP A 347 -28.01 5.43 -15.97
N LEU A 348 -27.20 4.37 -15.70
CA LEU A 348 -25.99 4.51 -14.89
C LEU A 348 -24.96 5.45 -15.51
N MET A 349 -24.70 5.32 -16.81
CA MET A 349 -23.73 6.20 -17.49
C MET A 349 -24.20 7.66 -17.49
N ASP A 350 -25.49 7.90 -17.67
CA ASP A 350 -26.05 9.25 -17.65
C ASP A 350 -26.04 9.87 -16.24
N GLU A 351 -26.28 9.06 -15.20
CA GLU A 351 -26.13 9.47 -13.82
C GLU A 351 -24.67 9.88 -13.51
N LEU A 352 -23.69 9.05 -13.87
CA LEU A 352 -22.28 9.33 -13.67
C LEU A 352 -21.82 10.57 -14.42
N LYS A 353 -22.25 10.75 -15.69
CA LYS A 353 -22.00 11.98 -16.47
C LYS A 353 -22.60 13.21 -15.80
N LYS A 354 -23.80 13.08 -15.21
CA LYS A 354 -24.46 14.17 -14.49
C LYS A 354 -23.65 14.58 -13.27
N ILE A 355 -23.20 13.61 -12.44
CA ILE A 355 -22.34 13.85 -11.27
C ILE A 355 -21.06 14.57 -11.71
N LYS A 356 -20.35 14.03 -12.72
CA LYS A 356 -19.10 14.60 -13.26
C LYS A 356 -19.31 16.06 -13.71
N ARG A 357 -20.37 16.33 -14.47
CA ARG A 357 -20.70 17.68 -14.94
C ARG A 357 -20.98 18.65 -13.80
N VAL A 358 -21.70 18.21 -12.76
CA VAL A 358 -22.02 19.05 -11.60
C VAL A 358 -20.75 19.38 -10.82
N LEU A 359 -19.89 18.42 -10.55
CA LEU A 359 -18.61 18.64 -9.87
C LEU A 359 -17.73 19.61 -10.66
N ALA A 360 -17.58 19.40 -11.98
CA ALA A 360 -16.78 20.25 -12.87
C ALA A 360 -17.27 21.71 -12.91
N LYS A 361 -18.59 21.91 -12.84
CA LYS A 361 -19.18 23.25 -12.83
C LYS A 361 -18.86 24.04 -11.55
N HIS A 362 -18.72 23.35 -10.42
CA HIS A 362 -18.62 23.98 -9.11
C HIS A 362 -17.22 23.94 -8.48
N HIS A 363 -16.30 23.16 -9.08
CA HIS A 363 -14.90 23.13 -8.64
C HIS A 363 -13.97 22.91 -9.83
N PRO A 364 -12.98 23.82 -10.06
CA PRO A 364 -12.11 23.75 -11.23
C PRO A 364 -11.35 22.40 -11.31
N GLY A 365 -11.47 21.71 -12.43
CA GLY A 365 -10.84 20.43 -12.68
C GLY A 365 -11.50 19.21 -12.03
N ALA A 366 -12.56 19.39 -11.23
CA ALA A 366 -13.24 18.26 -10.58
C ALA A 366 -14.17 17.50 -11.56
N PRO A 367 -14.33 16.18 -11.36
CA PRO A 367 -13.52 15.35 -10.50
C PRO A 367 -12.08 15.30 -11.00
N HIS A 368 -11.10 15.38 -10.10
CA HIS A 368 -9.68 15.38 -10.45
C HIS A 368 -9.21 14.00 -10.90
N SER A 369 -9.89 12.94 -10.45
CA SER A 369 -9.74 11.59 -10.98
C SER A 369 -11.09 10.84 -10.95
N VAL A 370 -11.41 10.16 -12.04
CA VAL A 370 -12.46 9.15 -12.11
C VAL A 370 -11.79 7.79 -11.98
N MET A 371 -11.93 7.17 -10.80
CA MET A 371 -11.27 5.91 -10.46
C MET A 371 -12.23 4.74 -10.67
N LEU A 372 -11.90 3.84 -11.56
CA LEU A 372 -12.69 2.64 -11.83
C LEU A 372 -12.19 1.49 -10.98
N ILE A 373 -13.10 0.89 -10.20
CA ILE A 373 -12.81 -0.29 -9.40
C ILE A 373 -13.30 -1.52 -10.15
N LEU A 374 -12.38 -2.48 -10.34
CA LEU A 374 -12.62 -3.75 -11.03
C LEU A 374 -12.25 -4.93 -10.15
N ASP A 375 -12.99 -6.02 -10.29
CA ASP A 375 -12.71 -7.29 -9.64
C ASP A 375 -11.83 -8.15 -10.54
N ALA A 376 -10.59 -8.44 -10.13
CA ALA A 376 -9.64 -9.23 -10.90
C ALA A 376 -10.12 -10.67 -11.16
N THR A 377 -11.00 -11.22 -10.29
CA THR A 377 -11.54 -12.58 -10.46
C THR A 377 -12.44 -12.73 -11.68
N THR A 378 -12.93 -11.61 -12.24
CA THR A 378 -13.81 -11.62 -13.40
C THR A 378 -13.08 -11.81 -14.73
N GLY A 379 -11.73 -11.80 -14.73
CA GLY A 379 -10.92 -12.04 -15.93
C GLY A 379 -11.25 -11.09 -17.08
N GLN A 380 -11.42 -11.59 -18.30
CA GLN A 380 -11.70 -10.80 -19.51
C GLN A 380 -12.94 -9.90 -19.39
N ASN A 381 -13.90 -10.22 -18.52
CA ASN A 381 -15.05 -9.34 -18.27
C ASN A 381 -14.62 -8.01 -17.62
N ALA A 382 -13.52 -7.97 -16.86
CA ALA A 382 -12.98 -6.72 -16.31
C ALA A 382 -12.52 -5.77 -17.42
N ILE A 383 -11.90 -6.29 -18.49
CA ILE A 383 -11.50 -5.48 -19.66
C ILE A 383 -12.72 -4.87 -20.33
N SER A 384 -13.77 -5.68 -20.58
CA SER A 384 -15.02 -5.19 -21.18
C SER A 384 -15.70 -4.12 -20.32
N GLN A 385 -15.69 -4.28 -18.97
CA GLN A 385 -16.19 -3.26 -18.05
C GLN A 385 -15.33 -2.00 -18.13
N CYS A 386 -14.01 -2.13 -18.12
CA CYS A 386 -13.10 -1.01 -18.24
C CYS A 386 -13.34 -0.19 -19.49
N GLN A 387 -13.48 -0.83 -20.65
CA GLN A 387 -13.81 -0.18 -21.92
C GLN A 387 -15.13 0.58 -21.84
N LEU A 388 -16.18 -0.06 -21.31
CA LEU A 388 -17.50 0.54 -21.17
C LEU A 388 -17.49 1.80 -20.31
N PHE A 389 -16.88 1.73 -19.12
CA PHE A 389 -16.80 2.89 -18.22
C PHE A 389 -15.90 3.98 -18.79
N HIS A 390 -14.76 3.62 -19.39
CA HIS A 390 -13.87 4.60 -20.01
C HIS A 390 -14.54 5.36 -21.14
N GLN A 391 -15.24 4.67 -22.05
CA GLN A 391 -16.03 5.30 -23.14
C GLN A 391 -17.21 6.11 -22.59
N GLY A 392 -17.86 5.62 -21.51
CA GLY A 392 -19.05 6.23 -20.94
C GLY A 392 -18.78 7.51 -20.17
N VAL A 393 -17.80 7.51 -19.28
CA VAL A 393 -17.56 8.62 -18.33
C VAL A 393 -16.14 9.17 -18.36
N GLY A 394 -15.21 8.56 -19.12
CA GLY A 394 -13.81 8.96 -19.19
C GLY A 394 -13.10 8.64 -17.87
N VAL A 395 -12.78 7.36 -17.66
CA VAL A 395 -11.97 6.86 -16.55
C VAL A 395 -10.54 7.37 -16.68
N ASP A 396 -9.96 7.83 -15.60
CA ASP A 396 -8.57 8.29 -15.53
C ASP A 396 -7.63 7.22 -14.97
N GLU A 397 -8.10 6.42 -14.00
CA GLU A 397 -7.30 5.46 -13.25
C GLU A 397 -8.09 4.20 -12.90
N VAL A 398 -7.39 3.08 -12.72
CA VAL A 398 -7.98 1.78 -12.37
C VAL A 398 -7.45 1.28 -11.04
N ILE A 399 -8.35 0.73 -10.24
CA ILE A 399 -8.05 -0.03 -9.02
C ILE A 399 -8.52 -1.45 -9.23
N LEU A 400 -7.65 -2.42 -9.04
CA LEU A 400 -7.98 -3.84 -9.11
C LEU A 400 -8.11 -4.44 -7.73
N THR A 401 -9.24 -5.05 -7.44
CA THR A 401 -9.52 -5.73 -6.16
C THR A 401 -9.44 -7.24 -6.31
N LYS A 402 -9.36 -7.95 -5.17
CA LYS A 402 -9.42 -9.42 -5.07
C LYS A 402 -8.33 -10.16 -5.87
N LEU A 403 -7.18 -9.52 -6.00
CA LEU A 403 -6.06 -10.12 -6.75
C LEU A 403 -5.50 -11.37 -6.06
N ASP A 404 -5.59 -11.44 -4.72
CA ASP A 404 -5.21 -12.58 -3.88
C ASP A 404 -6.09 -13.82 -4.08
N GLY A 405 -7.31 -13.62 -4.55
CA GLY A 405 -8.29 -14.71 -4.76
C GLY A 405 -8.18 -15.41 -6.11
N THR A 406 -7.44 -14.86 -7.09
CA THR A 406 -7.56 -15.25 -8.49
C THR A 406 -6.30 -15.87 -9.10
N ALA A 407 -6.53 -16.83 -10.00
CA ALA A 407 -5.53 -17.32 -10.94
C ALA A 407 -5.53 -16.50 -12.28
N LYS A 408 -6.44 -15.53 -12.39
CA LYS A 408 -6.67 -14.70 -13.59
C LYS A 408 -5.96 -13.34 -13.54
N GLY A 409 -4.88 -13.24 -12.77
CA GLY A 409 -4.14 -11.98 -12.61
C GLY A 409 -3.53 -11.43 -13.91
N GLY A 410 -3.44 -12.24 -14.97
CA GLY A 410 -3.03 -11.79 -16.30
C GLY A 410 -3.92 -10.70 -16.90
N VAL A 411 -5.18 -10.57 -16.44
CA VAL A 411 -6.09 -9.49 -16.84
C VAL A 411 -5.50 -8.10 -16.64
N ILE A 412 -4.59 -7.95 -15.67
CA ILE A 412 -3.83 -6.71 -15.42
C ILE A 412 -3.11 -6.25 -16.70
N LEU A 413 -2.48 -7.19 -17.41
CA LEU A 413 -1.75 -6.91 -18.64
C LEU A 413 -2.71 -6.45 -19.76
N GLY A 414 -3.87 -7.10 -19.88
CA GLY A 414 -4.91 -6.71 -20.84
C GLY A 414 -5.42 -5.28 -20.61
N ILE A 415 -5.72 -4.92 -19.35
CA ILE A 415 -6.17 -3.56 -19.00
C ILE A 415 -5.10 -2.52 -19.35
N ALA A 416 -3.83 -2.79 -18.96
CA ALA A 416 -2.73 -1.87 -19.21
C ALA A 416 -2.44 -1.64 -20.70
N THR A 417 -2.63 -2.66 -21.55
CA THR A 417 -2.26 -2.62 -22.95
C THR A 417 -3.42 -2.25 -23.89
N GLU A 418 -4.61 -2.81 -23.67
CA GLU A 418 -5.74 -2.60 -24.56
C GLU A 418 -6.41 -1.24 -24.33
N ILE A 419 -6.41 -0.77 -23.06
CA ILE A 419 -7.12 0.46 -22.69
C ILE A 419 -6.14 1.60 -22.38
N SER A 420 -4.86 1.25 -22.11
CA SER A 420 -3.79 2.21 -21.80
C SER A 420 -4.11 3.13 -20.59
N LEU A 421 -4.84 2.61 -19.60
CA LEU A 421 -5.11 3.30 -18.35
C LEU A 421 -4.10 2.91 -17.29
N PRO A 422 -3.67 3.85 -16.43
CA PRO A 422 -2.82 3.55 -15.30
C PRO A 422 -3.58 2.75 -14.24
N ILE A 423 -2.95 1.68 -13.77
CA ILE A 423 -3.40 0.95 -12.58
C ILE A 423 -2.68 1.59 -11.40
N THR A 424 -3.43 2.16 -10.47
CA THR A 424 -2.84 2.92 -9.35
C THR A 424 -2.78 2.12 -8.07
N PHE A 425 -3.77 1.25 -7.84
CA PHE A 425 -3.82 0.42 -6.65
C PHE A 425 -4.28 -1.00 -6.97
N VAL A 426 -3.85 -1.93 -6.11
CA VAL A 426 -4.31 -3.33 -6.10
C VAL A 426 -4.76 -3.73 -4.69
N GLY A 427 -5.88 -4.45 -4.60
CA GLY A 427 -6.39 -5.05 -3.38
C GLY A 427 -5.91 -6.50 -3.26
N LEU A 428 -5.23 -6.80 -2.17
CA LEU A 428 -4.56 -8.07 -1.89
C LEU A 428 -5.14 -8.77 -0.66
N GLY A 429 -6.35 -8.40 -0.24
CA GLY A 429 -7.03 -8.96 0.92
C GLY A 429 -8.05 -8.00 1.54
N GLU A 430 -8.56 -8.36 2.72
CA GLU A 430 -9.67 -7.65 3.38
C GLU A 430 -9.22 -6.53 4.33
N LYS A 431 -7.98 -6.58 4.83
CA LYS A 431 -7.44 -5.60 5.79
C LYS A 431 -7.28 -4.21 5.18
N MET A 432 -7.22 -3.16 6.01
CA MET A 432 -7.06 -1.76 5.56
C MET A 432 -5.77 -1.55 4.78
N GLU A 433 -4.69 -2.15 5.22
CA GLU A 433 -3.39 -2.11 4.58
C GLU A 433 -3.27 -2.97 3.31
N ASP A 434 -4.29 -3.76 2.95
CA ASP A 434 -4.23 -4.63 1.77
C ASP A 434 -4.55 -3.90 0.46
N LEU A 435 -4.84 -2.61 0.50
CA LEU A 435 -4.87 -1.76 -0.68
C LEU A 435 -3.48 -1.15 -0.91
N ARG A 436 -2.78 -1.63 -1.93
CA ARG A 436 -1.38 -1.28 -2.19
C ARG A 436 -1.22 -0.48 -3.48
N PRO A 437 -0.30 0.52 -3.51
CA PRO A 437 0.11 1.14 -4.75
C PRO A 437 0.64 0.08 -5.72
N PHE A 438 0.28 0.21 -6.99
CA PHE A 438 0.72 -0.71 -8.03
C PHE A 438 1.97 -0.19 -8.72
N LYS A 439 2.98 -1.06 -8.88
CA LYS A 439 4.15 -0.83 -9.72
C LYS A 439 4.30 -1.99 -10.68
N GLY A 440 4.38 -1.69 -11.98
CA GLY A 440 4.49 -2.71 -13.02
C GLY A 440 5.76 -3.56 -12.91
N GLU A 441 6.87 -2.98 -12.45
CA GLU A 441 8.13 -3.69 -12.21
C GLU A 441 7.99 -4.74 -11.11
N ASP A 442 7.35 -4.38 -9.99
CA ASP A 442 7.10 -5.30 -8.87
C ASP A 442 6.15 -6.41 -9.27
N PHE A 443 5.12 -6.08 -10.08
CA PHE A 443 4.20 -7.08 -10.62
C PHE A 443 4.92 -8.08 -11.54
N ALA A 444 5.70 -7.62 -12.51
CA ALA A 444 6.44 -8.47 -13.42
C ALA A 444 7.44 -9.37 -12.68
N ARG A 445 8.12 -8.84 -11.66
CA ARG A 445 9.03 -9.59 -10.81
C ARG A 445 8.28 -10.64 -9.99
N ALA A 446 7.18 -10.28 -9.33
CA ALA A 446 6.38 -11.20 -8.52
C ALA A 446 5.73 -12.33 -9.33
N LEU A 447 5.49 -12.10 -10.61
CA LEU A 447 4.88 -13.07 -11.51
C LEU A 447 5.87 -14.13 -12.01
N LEU A 448 7.16 -13.78 -12.17
CA LEU A 448 8.17 -14.64 -12.81
C LEU A 448 9.25 -15.18 -11.83
N GLN A 449 9.36 -14.62 -10.63
CA GLN A 449 10.26 -15.09 -9.55
C GLN A 449 9.50 -15.88 -8.49
#